data_b385b4f317873a31a4df25912399a328
#
_entry.id   b385b4f317873a31a4df25912399a328
#
_cell.length_a   1.000
_cell.length_b   1.000
_cell.length_c   1.000
_cell.angle_alpha   90.00
_cell.angle_beta   90.00
_cell.angle_gamma   90.00
#
_symmetry.space_group_name_H-M   'P 1'
#
loop_
_entity.id
_entity.type
_entity.pdbx_description
1 polymer ?
#
loop_
_entity_poly.entity_id
_entity_poly.type
_entity_poly.pdbx_seq_one_letter_code
_entity_poly.pdbx_strand_id
1 'polypeptide(L)'
;MTIIIGSDVDGKRLKDLIKVYLKENDFEVLDVTEGKDLDFVDSTVSVAREVQRSDDNLGIAIDAYGAGSFIVATIIKGMIAAEVSDERSAYMTRGHNNSKMITLGSEIVGDTLAKNVVKGFVNGHYDGGRHQIRVDMLNKMC
;
A
#
# COMPACT_ATOMS: atom_id res chain seq x y z
N MET A 1 -14.62 3.82 0.96
CA MET A 1 -13.18 3.52 0.86
C MET A 1 -12.78 2.56 1.95
N THR A 2 -12.11 1.49 1.61
CA THR A 2 -11.54 0.55 2.57
C THR A 2 -10.04 0.48 2.39
N ILE A 3 -9.30 0.49 3.48
CA ILE A 3 -7.85 0.30 3.47
C ILE A 3 -7.58 -1.19 3.67
N ILE A 4 -7.00 -1.82 2.67
CA ILE A 4 -6.64 -3.24 2.69
C ILE A 4 -5.20 -3.35 3.18
N ILE A 5 -4.96 -4.10 4.24
CA ILE A 5 -3.63 -4.26 4.79
C ILE A 5 -3.25 -5.73 4.90
N GLY A 6 -1.98 -6.02 4.68
CA GLY A 6 -1.44 -7.36 4.84
C GLY A 6 0.07 -7.34 4.98
N SER A 7 0.61 -8.43 5.52
CA SER A 7 2.05 -8.59 5.69
C SER A 7 2.45 -10.05 5.64
N ASP A 8 3.74 -10.28 5.40
CA ASP A 8 4.38 -11.55 5.77
C ASP A 8 4.65 -11.58 7.30
N VAL A 9 5.33 -12.62 7.75
CA VAL A 9 5.66 -12.78 9.17
C VAL A 9 6.52 -11.63 9.68
N ASP A 10 7.49 -11.18 8.90
CA ASP A 10 8.42 -10.11 9.30
C ASP A 10 7.74 -8.74 9.41
N GLY A 11 6.70 -8.52 8.65
CA GLY A 11 5.96 -7.26 8.67
C GLY A 11 4.81 -7.21 9.67
N LYS A 12 4.52 -8.30 10.37
CA LYS A 12 3.32 -8.44 11.20
C LYS A 12 3.21 -7.39 12.30
N ARG A 13 4.29 -7.13 13.04
CA ARG A 13 4.27 -6.14 14.13
C ARG A 13 3.92 -4.75 13.60
N LEU A 14 4.56 -4.32 12.53
CA LEU A 14 4.29 -3.02 11.93
C LEU A 14 2.89 -2.96 11.33
N LYS A 15 2.44 -4.03 10.70
CA LYS A 15 1.06 -4.14 10.19
C LYS A 15 0.04 -3.91 11.30
N ASP A 16 0.20 -4.59 12.43
CA ASP A 16 -0.74 -4.47 13.54
C ASP A 16 -0.76 -3.05 14.13
N LEU A 17 0.40 -2.41 14.22
CA LEU A 17 0.51 -1.02 14.66
C LEU A 17 -0.22 -0.06 13.71
N ILE A 18 -0.01 -0.21 12.41
CA ILE A 18 -0.68 0.62 11.38
C ILE A 18 -2.19 0.38 11.38
N LYS A 19 -2.60 -0.86 11.52
CA LYS A 19 -4.02 -1.23 11.60
C LYS A 19 -4.72 -0.51 12.75
N VAL A 20 -4.13 -0.51 13.94
CA VAL A 20 -4.66 0.21 15.10
C VAL A 20 -4.72 1.71 14.81
N TYR A 21 -3.65 2.28 14.29
CA TYR A 21 -3.57 3.70 13.95
C TYR A 21 -4.68 4.11 12.96
N LEU A 22 -4.90 3.34 11.92
CA LEU A 22 -5.94 3.63 10.93
C LEU A 22 -7.34 3.56 11.53
N LYS A 23 -7.60 2.56 12.37
CA LYS A 23 -8.91 2.45 13.05
C LYS A 23 -9.16 3.60 14.02
N GLU A 24 -8.14 4.03 14.73
CA GLU A 24 -8.23 5.20 15.64
C GLU A 24 -8.49 6.51 14.87
N ASN A 25 -8.17 6.56 13.59
CA ASN A 25 -8.41 7.72 12.72
C ASN A 25 -9.63 7.51 11.80
N ASP A 26 -10.56 6.65 12.20
CA ASP A 26 -11.86 6.42 11.57
C ASP A 26 -11.81 5.84 10.16
N PHE A 27 -10.72 5.16 9.81
CA PHE A 27 -10.65 4.41 8.56
C PHE A 27 -11.23 3.00 8.72
N GLU A 28 -11.96 2.55 7.71
CA GLU A 28 -12.34 1.15 7.59
C GLU A 28 -11.14 0.35 7.10
N VAL A 29 -10.74 -0.67 7.86
CA VAL A 29 -9.54 -1.47 7.58
C VAL A 29 -9.91 -2.94 7.46
N LEU A 30 -9.45 -3.58 6.39
CA LEU A 30 -9.55 -5.02 6.20
C LEU A 30 -8.13 -5.62 6.20
N ASP A 31 -7.83 -6.43 7.20
CA ASP A 31 -6.58 -7.17 7.31
C ASP A 31 -6.74 -8.54 6.66
N VAL A 32 -6.18 -8.71 5.46
CA VAL A 32 -6.32 -9.95 4.68
C VAL A 32 -5.35 -11.05 5.09
N THR A 33 -4.42 -10.75 5.98
CA THR A 33 -3.43 -11.73 6.49
C THR A 33 -3.54 -12.00 7.97
N GLU A 34 -4.58 -11.52 8.62
CA GLU A 34 -4.80 -11.73 10.05
C GLU A 34 -4.84 -13.23 10.39
N GLY A 35 -4.01 -13.62 11.35
CA GLY A 35 -3.92 -15.02 11.77
C GLY A 35 -3.26 -15.97 10.78
N LYS A 36 -2.62 -15.43 9.74
CA LYS A 36 -1.95 -16.23 8.71
C LYS A 36 -0.44 -15.99 8.72
N ASP A 37 0.32 -17.04 8.44
CA ASP A 37 1.77 -17.00 8.28
C ASP A 37 2.09 -17.15 6.79
N LEU A 38 1.94 -16.06 6.04
CA LEU A 38 2.22 -16.03 4.61
C LEU A 38 3.61 -15.47 4.33
N ASP A 39 4.16 -15.83 3.18
CA ASP A 39 5.35 -15.16 2.66
C ASP A 39 4.97 -13.82 2.01
N PHE A 40 5.97 -13.05 1.59
CA PHE A 40 5.74 -11.73 0.99
C PHE A 40 4.99 -11.80 -0.35
N VAL A 41 5.12 -12.92 -1.07
CA VAL A 41 4.43 -13.10 -2.35
C VAL A 41 2.93 -13.28 -2.12
N ASP A 42 2.54 -14.27 -1.34
CA ASP A 42 1.14 -14.58 -1.09
C ASP A 42 0.42 -13.46 -0.33
N SER A 43 1.11 -12.84 0.63
CA SER A 43 0.53 -11.72 1.37
C SER A 43 0.25 -10.52 0.46
N THR A 44 1.19 -10.16 -0.40
CA THR A 44 1.03 -9.02 -1.32
C THR A 44 -0.05 -9.31 -2.38
N VAL A 45 -0.08 -10.52 -2.93
CA VAL A 45 -1.14 -10.92 -3.87
C VAL A 45 -2.51 -10.80 -3.22
N SER A 46 -2.64 -11.23 -1.96
CA SER A 46 -3.90 -11.13 -1.22
C SER A 46 -4.36 -9.68 -1.06
N VAL A 47 -3.44 -8.77 -0.71
CA VAL A 47 -3.75 -7.34 -0.64
C VAL A 47 -4.17 -6.79 -1.99
N ALA A 48 -3.39 -7.03 -3.03
CA ALA A 48 -3.64 -6.49 -4.35
C ALA A 48 -4.98 -6.93 -4.94
N ARG A 49 -5.31 -8.20 -4.80
CA ARG A 49 -6.59 -8.72 -5.30
C ARG A 49 -7.78 -8.08 -4.59
N GLU A 50 -7.68 -7.88 -3.30
CA GLU A 50 -8.77 -7.22 -2.56
C GLU A 50 -8.87 -5.73 -2.91
N VAL A 51 -7.73 -5.05 -3.11
CA VAL A 51 -7.71 -3.66 -3.59
C VAL A 51 -8.44 -3.52 -4.92
N GLN A 52 -8.22 -4.45 -5.84
CA GLN A 52 -8.81 -4.41 -7.18
C GLN A 52 -10.32 -4.66 -7.22
N ARG A 53 -10.93 -5.03 -6.10
CA ARG A 53 -12.39 -5.25 -6.04
C ARG A 53 -13.20 -3.97 -6.06
N SER A 54 -12.59 -2.83 -5.75
CA SER A 54 -13.26 -1.51 -5.81
C SER A 54 -12.24 -0.42 -6.10
N ASP A 55 -12.62 0.53 -6.95
CA ASP A 55 -11.76 1.66 -7.30
C ASP A 55 -11.44 2.56 -6.10
N ASP A 56 -12.27 2.52 -5.06
CA ASP A 56 -12.06 3.32 -3.84
C ASP A 56 -11.10 2.67 -2.85
N ASN A 57 -10.75 1.41 -3.02
CA ASN A 57 -9.86 0.72 -2.10
C ASN A 57 -8.41 1.16 -2.29
N LEU A 58 -7.69 1.26 -1.18
CA LEU A 58 -6.25 1.45 -1.14
C LEU A 58 -5.59 0.29 -0.40
N GLY A 59 -4.35 -0.03 -0.74
CA GLY A 59 -3.64 -1.17 -0.17
C GLY A 59 -2.33 -0.79 0.48
N ILE A 60 -1.99 -1.52 1.52
CA ILE A 60 -0.70 -1.41 2.22
C ILE A 60 -0.17 -2.83 2.42
N ALA A 61 0.96 -3.13 1.81
CA ALA A 61 1.65 -4.40 2.01
C ALA A 61 2.97 -4.17 2.73
N ILE A 62 3.28 -5.01 3.69
CA ILE A 62 4.45 -4.85 4.56
C ILE A 62 5.25 -6.14 4.58
N ASP A 63 6.53 -6.03 4.32
CA ASP A 63 7.52 -7.09 4.54
C ASP A 63 8.76 -6.50 5.22
N ALA A 64 9.88 -7.22 5.28
CA ALA A 64 11.06 -6.73 6.01
C ALA A 64 11.63 -5.44 5.40
N TYR A 65 11.73 -5.35 4.09
CA TYR A 65 12.39 -4.23 3.39
C TYR A 65 11.48 -3.45 2.45
N GLY A 66 10.24 -3.88 2.25
CA GLY A 66 9.30 -3.26 1.32
C GLY A 66 9.56 -3.56 -0.16
N ALA A 67 10.74 -4.07 -0.47
CA ALA A 67 11.17 -4.30 -1.84
C ALA A 67 10.53 -5.54 -2.48
N GLY A 68 10.46 -6.65 -1.73
CA GLY A 68 9.84 -7.88 -2.24
C GLY A 68 8.36 -7.71 -2.51
N SER A 69 7.64 -7.13 -1.58
CA SER A 69 6.21 -6.81 -1.77
C SER A 69 6.00 -5.83 -2.91
N PHE A 70 6.88 -4.85 -3.09
CA PHE A 70 6.82 -3.95 -4.23
C PHE A 70 6.95 -4.68 -5.57
N ILE A 71 7.94 -5.57 -5.69
CA ILE A 71 8.14 -6.36 -6.92
C ILE A 71 6.87 -7.15 -7.24
N VAL A 72 6.29 -7.82 -6.26
CA VAL A 72 5.05 -8.59 -6.46
C VAL A 72 3.91 -7.70 -6.92
N ALA A 73 3.70 -6.56 -6.25
CA ALA A 73 2.62 -5.64 -6.60
C ALA A 73 2.74 -5.14 -8.05
N THR A 74 3.95 -4.82 -8.49
CA THR A 74 4.20 -4.28 -9.84
C THR A 74 4.04 -5.31 -10.96
N ILE A 75 4.07 -6.61 -10.66
CA ILE A 75 3.85 -7.68 -11.64
C ILE A 75 2.35 -7.97 -11.82
N ILE A 76 1.52 -7.54 -10.89
CA ILE A 76 0.07 -7.76 -10.98
C ILE A 76 -0.53 -6.78 -11.98
N LYS A 77 -1.23 -7.34 -12.96
CA LYS A 77 -1.85 -6.54 -14.02
C LYS A 77 -2.80 -5.48 -13.46
N GLY A 78 -2.62 -4.25 -13.91
CA GLY A 78 -3.48 -3.13 -13.50
C GLY A 78 -3.18 -2.55 -12.14
N MET A 79 -2.13 -3.02 -11.46
CA MET A 79 -1.76 -2.50 -10.15
C MET A 79 -0.62 -1.48 -10.28
N ILE A 80 -0.90 -0.23 -9.92
CA ILE A 80 0.12 0.80 -9.75
C ILE A 80 0.45 0.87 -8.26
N ALA A 81 1.70 0.58 -7.92
CA ALA A 81 2.17 0.56 -6.54
C ALA A 81 3.51 1.29 -6.41
N ALA A 82 3.84 1.74 -5.21
CA ALA A 82 5.12 2.33 -4.90
C ALA A 82 5.65 1.82 -3.56
N GLU A 83 6.95 1.50 -3.54
CA GLU A 83 7.66 1.31 -2.27
C GLU A 83 7.99 2.70 -1.73
N VAL A 84 7.64 2.99 -0.48
CA VAL A 84 7.81 4.31 0.11
C VAL A 84 8.44 4.22 1.49
N SER A 85 9.40 5.10 1.75
CA SER A 85 10.11 5.20 3.02
C SER A 85 10.13 6.63 3.55
N ASP A 86 9.38 7.52 2.93
CA ASP A 86 9.24 8.91 3.35
C ASP A 86 7.82 9.42 3.07
N GLU A 87 7.45 10.48 3.78
CA GLU A 87 6.11 11.06 3.74
C GLU A 87 5.81 11.71 2.38
N ARG A 88 6.79 12.38 1.80
CA ARG A 88 6.60 13.10 0.55
C ARG A 88 6.33 12.16 -0.62
N SER A 89 7.11 11.09 -0.74
CA SER A 89 6.88 10.09 -1.78
C SER A 89 5.51 9.42 -1.65
N ALA A 90 5.06 9.14 -0.44
CA ALA A 90 3.75 8.56 -0.19
C ALA A 90 2.61 9.47 -0.68
N TYR A 91 2.69 10.75 -0.35
CA TYR A 91 1.73 11.74 -0.80
C TYR A 91 1.76 11.92 -2.31
N MET A 92 2.96 12.05 -2.88
CA MET A 92 3.11 12.31 -4.32
C MET A 92 2.71 11.13 -5.19
N THR A 93 3.02 9.91 -4.81
CA THR A 93 2.61 8.74 -5.60
C THR A 93 1.09 8.58 -5.62
N ARG A 94 0.41 8.96 -4.54
CA ARG A 94 -1.05 8.99 -4.53
C ARG A 94 -1.59 10.08 -5.46
N GLY A 95 -1.06 11.28 -5.35
CA GLY A 95 -1.53 12.45 -6.10
C GLY A 95 -1.20 12.40 -7.60
N HIS A 96 -0.02 11.96 -7.96
CA HIS A 96 0.48 12.03 -9.34
C HIS A 96 0.35 10.72 -10.10
N ASN A 97 0.60 9.60 -9.45
CA ASN A 97 0.63 8.29 -10.11
C ASN A 97 -0.67 7.49 -9.96
N ASN A 98 -1.59 7.97 -9.16
CA ASN A 98 -2.80 7.24 -8.79
C ASN A 98 -2.47 5.86 -8.21
N SER A 99 -1.39 5.78 -7.44
CA SER A 99 -1.00 4.52 -6.81
C SER A 99 -2.10 4.00 -5.89
N LYS A 100 -2.48 2.76 -6.09
CA LYS A 100 -3.51 2.10 -5.29
C LYS A 100 -2.91 1.33 -4.12
N MET A 101 -1.62 1.07 -4.17
CA MET A 101 -0.89 0.39 -3.10
C MET A 101 0.41 1.10 -2.80
N ILE A 102 0.80 1.04 -1.53
CA ILE A 102 2.18 1.28 -1.11
C ILE A 102 2.72 0.05 -0.42
N THR A 103 4.03 -0.10 -0.46
CA THR A 103 4.73 -1.13 0.30
C THR A 103 5.71 -0.50 1.27
N LEU A 104 5.85 -1.10 2.44
CA LEU A 104 6.69 -0.62 3.54
C LEU A 104 7.60 -1.73 4.02
N GLY A 105 8.81 -1.36 4.44
CA GLY A 105 9.75 -2.26 5.07
C GLY A 105 9.77 -2.10 6.59
N SER A 106 9.45 -3.16 7.34
CA SER A 106 9.44 -3.13 8.80
C SER A 106 10.84 -2.89 9.40
N GLU A 107 11.89 -3.25 8.67
CA GLU A 107 13.29 -3.01 9.05
C GLU A 107 13.81 -1.66 8.52
N ILE A 108 13.01 -0.93 7.75
CA ILE A 108 13.41 0.33 7.11
C ILE A 108 12.79 1.53 7.82
N VAL A 109 11.48 1.48 8.09
CA VAL A 109 10.76 2.62 8.69
C VAL A 109 10.44 2.35 10.15
N GLY A 110 10.73 3.33 11.00
CA GLY A 110 10.30 3.28 12.41
C GLY A 110 8.80 3.55 12.53
N ASP A 111 8.27 3.34 13.71
CA ASP A 111 6.82 3.38 13.95
C ASP A 111 6.20 4.74 13.64
N THR A 112 6.81 5.82 14.08
CA THR A 112 6.30 7.19 13.84
C THR A 112 6.34 7.54 12.36
N LEU A 113 7.45 7.25 11.68
CA LEU A 113 7.59 7.49 10.25
C LEU A 113 6.56 6.68 9.47
N ALA A 114 6.37 5.41 9.82
CA ALA A 114 5.38 4.55 9.17
C ALA A 114 3.96 5.13 9.27
N LYS A 115 3.57 5.62 10.43
CA LYS A 115 2.27 6.28 10.61
C LYS A 115 2.14 7.52 9.72
N ASN A 116 3.18 8.34 9.64
CA ASN A 116 3.17 9.56 8.83
C ASN A 116 3.13 9.24 7.33
N VAL A 117 3.87 8.24 6.90
CA VAL A 117 3.83 7.74 5.50
C VAL A 117 2.43 7.28 5.14
N VAL A 118 1.83 6.44 5.97
CA VAL A 118 0.47 5.92 5.76
C VAL A 118 -0.55 7.05 5.75
N LYS A 119 -0.44 8.00 6.68
CA LYS A 119 -1.30 9.18 6.74
C LYS A 119 -1.27 9.97 5.43
N GLY A 120 -0.07 10.22 4.89
CA GLY A 120 0.09 10.92 3.62
C GLY A 120 -0.56 10.20 2.45
N PHE A 121 -0.46 8.88 2.44
CA PHE A 121 -1.05 8.06 1.40
C PHE A 121 -2.58 7.99 1.47
N VAL A 122 -3.14 7.65 2.63
CA VAL A 122 -4.59 7.40 2.76
C VAL A 122 -5.42 8.69 2.71
N ASN A 123 -4.85 9.82 3.08
CA ASN A 123 -5.49 11.13 2.99
C ASN A 123 -5.23 11.86 1.67
N GLY A 124 -4.37 11.31 0.82
CA GLY A 124 -4.07 11.90 -0.48
C GLY A 124 -5.22 11.69 -1.48
N HIS A 125 -5.25 12.54 -2.49
CA HIS A 125 -6.20 12.47 -3.58
C HIS A 125 -5.45 12.45 -4.90
N TYR A 126 -5.98 11.70 -5.87
CA TYR A 126 -5.43 11.72 -7.22
C TYR A 126 -5.81 13.04 -7.91
N ASP A 127 -4.79 13.76 -8.36
CA ASP A 127 -4.97 15.08 -8.97
C ASP A 127 -5.50 15.02 -10.42
N GLY A 128 -5.23 13.93 -11.12
CA GLY A 128 -5.61 13.81 -12.54
C GLY A 128 -4.90 14.85 -13.41
N GLY A 129 -5.64 15.61 -14.18
CA GLY A 129 -5.11 16.68 -15.00
C GLY A 129 -3.97 16.23 -15.91
N ARG A 130 -2.85 16.92 -15.88
CA ARG A 130 -1.65 16.60 -16.70
C ARG A 130 -1.02 15.24 -16.37
N HIS A 131 -1.33 14.67 -15.22
CA HIS A 131 -0.80 13.36 -14.81
C HIS A 131 -1.53 12.20 -15.48
N GLN A 132 -2.77 12.40 -15.91
CA GLN A 132 -3.62 11.36 -16.45
C GLN A 132 -3.01 10.64 -17.65
N ILE A 133 -2.31 11.35 -18.52
CA ILE A 133 -1.65 10.75 -19.70
C ILE A 133 -0.66 9.65 -19.27
N ARG A 134 0.16 9.92 -18.24
CA ARG A 134 1.14 8.95 -17.74
C ARG A 134 0.48 7.79 -17.00
N VAL A 135 -0.56 8.07 -16.23
CA VAL A 135 -1.33 7.02 -15.56
C VAL A 135 -1.97 6.09 -16.58
N ASP A 136 -2.51 6.62 -17.66
CA ASP A 136 -3.06 5.80 -18.75
C ASP A 136 -1.99 4.93 -19.40
N MET A 137 -0.78 5.46 -19.58
CA MET A 137 0.36 4.68 -20.09
C MET A 137 0.72 3.53 -19.16
N LEU A 138 0.81 3.81 -17.85
CA LEU A 138 1.10 2.77 -16.85
C LEU A 138 0.04 1.65 -16.87
N ASN A 139 -1.23 2.01 -16.95
CA ASN A 139 -2.31 1.03 -16.97
C ASN A 139 -2.31 0.15 -18.23
N LYS A 140 -1.68 0.59 -19.30
CA LYS A 140 -1.58 -0.17 -20.56
C LYS A 140 -0.36 -1.08 -20.62
N MET A 141 0.59 -0.92 -19.73
CA MET A 141 1.89 -1.64 -19.82
C MET A 141 1.81 -3.10 -19.42
N CYS A 142 0.80 -3.54 -18.73
CA CYS A 142 0.72 -4.93 -18.28
C CYS A 142 -0.64 -5.55 -18.47
#